data_465dd9b711a0e9ae4a0a4484803ea534
#
_entry.id   465dd9b711a0e9ae4a0a4484803ea534
#
_cell.length_a   1.000
_cell.length_b   1.000
_cell.length_c   1.000
_cell.angle_alpha   90.00
_cell.angle_beta   90.00
_cell.angle_gamma   90.00
#
_symmetry.space_group_name_H-M   'P 1'
#
loop_
_entity.id
_entity.type
_entity.pdbx_description
1 polymer ?
#
loop_
_entity_poly.entity_id
_entity_poly.type
_entity_poly.pdbx_seq_one_letter_code
_entity_poly.pdbx_strand_id
1 'polypeptide(L)'
;GSSGSGKSTMLKCVNLLVPIDEGSILLDGADITASGVNANQVREEMGIVFQAFNLFPHMTVLDNVTLSPRKVHGVRKAQAEDKARELLAGFGLSDKVDEYPDRLSGGEQQRVAVIRALATEPELMLFDEVTSALDPELVAEVLNVIRALKDEGMTMVIATHEMGFARDVADQVCFLDEGRILEHGPPKQIFSAPSEARTKQFLQRIIDAGRL
;
A
#
# COMPACT_ATOMS: atom_id res chain seq x y z
N GLY A 1 3.65 10.71 10.08
CA GLY A 1 4.20 10.52 11.43
C GLY A 1 5.64 10.01 11.40
N SER A 2 6.37 10.17 12.53
CA SER A 2 7.76 9.74 12.67
C SER A 2 7.93 8.22 12.56
N SER A 3 9.19 7.76 12.40
CA SER A 3 9.49 6.33 12.51
C SER A 3 9.11 5.83 13.91
N GLY A 4 8.56 4.62 14.01
CA GLY A 4 8.09 4.05 15.27
C GLY A 4 6.76 4.61 15.79
N SER A 5 6.08 5.51 15.08
CA SER A 5 4.80 6.08 15.52
C SER A 5 3.60 5.11 15.46
N GLY A 6 3.77 3.90 14.92
CA GLY A 6 2.72 2.88 14.85
C GLY A 6 2.04 2.71 13.49
N LYS A 7 2.49 3.39 12.41
CA LYS A 7 1.88 3.32 11.06
C LYS A 7 1.73 1.89 10.54
N SER A 8 2.81 1.13 10.49
CA SER A 8 2.80 -0.27 10.03
C SER A 8 1.95 -1.18 10.93
N THR A 9 1.93 -0.91 12.23
CA THR A 9 1.08 -1.66 13.17
C THR A 9 -0.40 -1.39 12.88
N MET A 10 -0.78 -0.12 12.67
CA MET A 10 -2.14 0.25 12.29
C MET A 10 -2.57 -0.44 10.99
N LEU A 11 -1.75 -0.42 9.94
CA LEU A 11 -2.07 -1.12 8.68
C LEU A 11 -2.23 -2.63 8.89
N LYS A 12 -1.39 -3.25 9.73
CA LYS A 12 -1.50 -4.68 10.08
C LYS A 12 -2.76 -4.98 10.90
N CYS A 13 -3.23 -4.06 11.73
CA CYS A 13 -4.51 -4.20 12.42
C CYS A 13 -5.68 -4.11 11.42
N VAL A 14 -5.65 -3.18 10.47
CA VAL A 14 -6.66 -3.07 9.41
C VAL A 14 -6.74 -4.35 8.59
N ASN A 15 -5.61 -4.95 8.25
CA ASN A 15 -5.55 -6.24 7.51
C ASN A 15 -5.72 -7.47 8.43
N LEU A 16 -6.07 -7.29 9.69
CA LEU A 16 -6.25 -8.37 10.68
C LEU A 16 -5.03 -9.29 10.85
N LEU A 17 -3.82 -8.83 10.50
CA LEU A 17 -2.55 -9.54 10.76
C LEU A 17 -2.12 -9.38 12.22
N VAL A 18 -2.55 -8.32 12.87
CA VAL A 18 -2.39 -8.05 14.30
C VAL A 18 -3.78 -7.83 14.89
N PRO A 19 -4.17 -8.52 15.95
CA PRO A 19 -5.47 -8.28 16.59
C PRO A 19 -5.48 -6.89 17.24
N ILE A 20 -6.67 -6.30 17.34
CA ILE A 20 -6.91 -5.13 18.19
C ILE A 20 -7.35 -5.58 19.58
N ASP A 21 -7.02 -4.81 20.59
CA ASP A 21 -7.43 -5.11 21.98
C ASP A 21 -8.85 -4.57 22.24
N GLU A 22 -9.17 -3.38 21.73
CA GLU A 22 -10.45 -2.70 21.94
C GLU A 22 -10.87 -1.91 20.68
N GLY A 23 -12.15 -1.59 20.58
CA GLY A 23 -12.72 -0.84 19.47
C GLY A 23 -13.19 -1.73 18.32
N SER A 24 -13.41 -1.14 17.14
CA SER A 24 -13.83 -1.85 15.94
C SER A 24 -13.23 -1.22 14.68
N ILE A 25 -13.09 -2.03 13.64
CA ILE A 25 -12.70 -1.59 12.30
C ILE A 25 -13.84 -1.94 11.36
N LEU A 26 -14.32 -0.93 10.63
CA LEU A 26 -15.40 -1.10 9.68
C LEU A 26 -14.86 -1.07 8.25
N LEU A 27 -15.21 -2.06 7.45
CA LEU A 27 -15.01 -2.10 6.00
C LEU A 27 -16.41 -2.10 5.36
N ASP A 28 -16.70 -1.12 4.55
CA ASP A 28 -18.02 -0.90 3.93
C ASP A 28 -19.20 -1.02 4.92
N GLY A 29 -18.99 -0.52 6.15
CA GLY A 29 -19.97 -0.55 7.22
C GLY A 29 -20.07 -1.87 7.99
N ALA A 30 -19.37 -2.92 7.57
CA ALA A 30 -19.28 -4.19 8.28
C ALA A 30 -18.13 -4.16 9.31
N ASP A 31 -18.39 -4.58 10.55
CA ASP A 31 -17.35 -4.71 11.57
C ASP A 31 -16.52 -5.98 11.30
N ILE A 32 -15.32 -5.78 10.74
CA ILE A 32 -14.39 -6.86 10.42
C ILE A 32 -13.63 -7.42 11.63
N THR A 33 -13.79 -6.79 12.79
CA THR A 33 -13.16 -7.22 14.06
C THR A 33 -14.13 -7.92 14.99
N ALA A 34 -15.41 -8.05 14.60
CA ALA A 34 -16.43 -8.72 15.39
C ALA A 34 -16.12 -10.20 15.63
N SER A 35 -16.60 -10.73 16.75
CA SER A 35 -16.43 -12.16 17.09
C SER A 35 -17.03 -13.06 16.00
N GLY A 36 -16.26 -14.05 15.55
CA GLY A 36 -16.66 -15.01 14.52
C GLY A 36 -16.38 -14.59 13.07
N VAL A 37 -15.86 -13.40 12.85
CA VAL A 37 -15.41 -12.97 11.50
C VAL A 37 -14.26 -13.84 11.03
N ASN A 38 -14.33 -14.30 9.78
CA ASN A 38 -13.26 -15.05 9.15
C ASN A 38 -12.23 -14.07 8.55
N ALA A 39 -11.12 -13.86 9.25
CA ALA A 39 -10.07 -12.95 8.81
C ALA A 39 -9.49 -13.28 7.43
N ASN A 40 -9.55 -14.53 6.96
CA ASN A 40 -9.08 -14.87 5.62
C ASN A 40 -10.04 -14.33 4.56
N GLN A 41 -11.35 -14.44 4.76
CA GLN A 41 -12.34 -13.86 3.86
C GLN A 41 -12.20 -12.34 3.78
N VAL A 42 -12.03 -11.66 4.92
CA VAL A 42 -11.78 -10.21 4.93
C VAL A 42 -10.51 -9.84 4.16
N ARG A 43 -9.43 -10.63 4.28
CA ARG A 43 -8.19 -10.38 3.53
C ARG A 43 -8.31 -10.64 2.02
N GLU A 44 -9.31 -11.40 1.58
CA GLU A 44 -9.60 -11.58 0.15
C GLU A 44 -10.10 -10.28 -0.50
N GLU A 45 -10.72 -9.38 0.29
CA GLU A 45 -11.22 -8.07 -0.15
C GLU A 45 -10.14 -6.97 -0.05
N MET A 46 -8.94 -7.30 0.49
CA MET A 46 -7.88 -6.33 0.73
C MET A 46 -6.57 -6.71 0.03
N GLY A 47 -5.95 -5.75 -0.60
CA GLY A 47 -4.56 -5.84 -1.04
C GLY A 47 -3.62 -5.18 -0.02
N ILE A 48 -2.49 -5.79 0.28
CA ILE A 48 -1.44 -5.16 1.09
C ILE A 48 -0.08 -5.26 0.40
N VAL A 49 0.62 -4.13 0.37
CA VAL A 49 1.98 -4.02 -0.16
C VAL A 49 2.88 -3.52 0.97
N PHE A 50 3.92 -4.26 1.28
CA PHE A 50 4.85 -3.98 2.36
C PHE A 50 6.08 -3.21 1.85
N GLN A 51 6.83 -2.64 2.77
CA GLN A 51 8.13 -2.03 2.51
C GLN A 51 9.11 -3.00 1.85
N ALA A 52 9.17 -4.25 2.31
CA ALA A 52 9.86 -5.33 1.62
C ALA A 52 8.94 -5.90 0.53
N PHE A 53 9.49 -6.20 -0.63
CA PHE A 53 8.71 -6.65 -1.80
C PHE A 53 7.97 -7.97 -1.56
N ASN A 54 8.55 -8.85 -0.73
CA ASN A 54 7.99 -10.15 -0.32
C ASN A 54 7.55 -11.02 -1.52
N LEU A 55 8.27 -10.93 -2.64
CA LEU A 55 8.05 -11.82 -3.76
C LEU A 55 8.59 -13.22 -3.43
N PHE A 56 7.93 -14.24 -3.96
CA PHE A 56 8.40 -15.63 -3.87
C PHE A 56 9.59 -15.82 -4.81
N PRO A 57 10.82 -15.99 -4.29
CA PRO A 57 12.04 -15.97 -5.11
C PRO A 57 12.16 -17.17 -6.07
N HIS A 58 11.46 -18.25 -5.79
CA HIS A 58 11.42 -19.48 -6.59
C HIS A 58 10.30 -19.51 -7.62
N MET A 59 9.56 -18.42 -7.76
CA MET A 59 8.46 -18.25 -8.71
C MET A 59 8.80 -17.15 -9.70
N THR A 60 8.34 -17.29 -10.94
CA THR A 60 8.41 -16.21 -11.93
C THR A 60 7.51 -15.04 -11.53
N VAL A 61 7.65 -13.91 -12.20
CA VAL A 61 6.75 -12.75 -12.04
C VAL A 61 5.30 -13.17 -12.29
N LEU A 62 5.03 -13.91 -13.36
CA LEU A 62 3.69 -14.40 -13.68
C LEU A 62 3.13 -15.31 -12.58
N ASP A 63 3.95 -16.23 -12.07
CA ASP A 63 3.52 -17.13 -11.00
C ASP A 63 3.26 -16.38 -9.69
N ASN A 64 4.08 -15.38 -9.35
CA ASN A 64 3.85 -14.51 -8.20
C ASN A 64 2.50 -13.79 -8.28
N VAL A 65 2.16 -13.23 -9.44
CA VAL A 65 0.92 -12.48 -9.65
C VAL A 65 -0.29 -13.42 -9.69
N THR A 66 -0.18 -14.58 -10.31
CA THR A 66 -1.32 -15.50 -10.48
C THR A 66 -1.58 -16.41 -9.29
N LEU A 67 -0.69 -16.45 -8.29
CA LEU A 67 -0.79 -17.39 -7.18
C LEU A 67 -2.10 -17.24 -6.41
N SER A 68 -2.40 -16.03 -5.91
CA SER A 68 -3.60 -15.77 -5.12
C SER A 68 -4.89 -15.95 -5.91
N PRO A 69 -5.08 -15.35 -7.10
CA PRO A 69 -6.25 -15.61 -7.93
C PRO A 69 -6.55 -17.09 -8.14
N ARG A 70 -5.51 -17.91 -8.40
CA ARG A 70 -5.67 -19.34 -8.65
C ARG A 70 -5.92 -20.17 -7.40
N LYS A 71 -5.22 -19.86 -6.29
CA LYS A 71 -5.24 -20.70 -5.08
C LYS A 71 -6.30 -20.30 -4.08
N VAL A 72 -6.63 -19.02 -4.00
CA VAL A 72 -7.60 -18.47 -3.06
C VAL A 72 -8.97 -18.30 -3.73
N HIS A 73 -8.99 -17.64 -4.91
CA HIS A 73 -10.24 -17.32 -5.60
C HIS A 73 -10.67 -18.40 -6.64
N GLY A 74 -9.90 -19.48 -6.81
CA GLY A 74 -10.25 -20.58 -7.70
C GLY A 74 -10.29 -20.22 -9.19
N VAL A 75 -9.70 -19.07 -9.58
CA VAL A 75 -9.66 -18.62 -10.98
C VAL A 75 -8.88 -19.62 -11.84
N ARG A 76 -9.43 -19.96 -13.02
CA ARG A 76 -8.76 -20.86 -13.97
C ARG A 76 -7.42 -20.28 -14.40
N LYS A 77 -6.41 -21.17 -14.57
CA LYS A 77 -5.03 -20.79 -14.87
C LYS A 77 -4.94 -19.80 -16.05
N ALA A 78 -5.54 -20.14 -17.19
CA ALA A 78 -5.49 -19.29 -18.38
C ALA A 78 -6.07 -17.88 -18.11
N GLN A 79 -7.21 -17.78 -17.44
CA GLN A 79 -7.85 -16.52 -17.11
C GLN A 79 -6.99 -15.68 -16.15
N ALA A 80 -6.37 -16.33 -15.15
CA ALA A 80 -5.46 -15.63 -14.21
C ALA A 80 -4.20 -15.13 -14.94
N GLU A 81 -3.64 -15.93 -15.89
CA GLU A 81 -2.48 -15.53 -16.67
C GLU A 81 -2.79 -14.38 -17.63
N ASP A 82 -3.94 -14.41 -18.30
CA ASP A 82 -4.38 -13.33 -19.19
C ASP A 82 -4.51 -12.00 -18.42
N LYS A 83 -5.20 -12.03 -17.29
CA LYS A 83 -5.34 -10.84 -16.42
C LYS A 83 -3.99 -10.36 -15.88
N ALA A 84 -3.12 -11.28 -15.45
CA ALA A 84 -1.80 -10.92 -14.96
C ALA A 84 -0.94 -10.27 -16.05
N ARG A 85 -0.98 -10.77 -17.29
CA ARG A 85 -0.26 -10.15 -18.42
C ARG A 85 -0.80 -8.75 -18.76
N GLU A 86 -2.12 -8.56 -18.71
CA GLU A 86 -2.76 -7.25 -18.88
C GLU A 86 -2.25 -6.25 -17.83
N LEU A 87 -2.28 -6.63 -16.54
CA LEU A 87 -1.78 -5.80 -15.45
C LEU A 87 -0.29 -5.48 -15.63
N LEU A 88 0.54 -6.50 -15.89
CA LEU A 88 1.97 -6.32 -16.12
C LEU A 88 2.26 -5.38 -17.28
N ALA A 89 1.49 -5.46 -18.37
CA ALA A 89 1.60 -4.56 -19.50
C ALA A 89 1.23 -3.11 -19.12
N GLY A 90 0.14 -2.92 -18.38
CA GLY A 90 -0.28 -1.59 -17.88
C GLY A 90 0.76 -0.92 -17.00
N PHE A 91 1.60 -1.70 -16.30
CA PHE A 91 2.67 -1.19 -15.43
C PHE A 91 4.08 -1.27 -16.05
N GLY A 92 4.18 -1.49 -17.39
CA GLY A 92 5.45 -1.47 -18.12
C GLY A 92 6.36 -2.65 -17.84
N LEU A 93 5.80 -3.82 -17.51
CA LEU A 93 6.55 -5.05 -17.16
C LEU A 93 6.25 -6.23 -18.10
N SER A 94 5.81 -5.97 -19.34
CA SER A 94 5.48 -7.01 -20.32
C SER A 94 6.65 -7.94 -20.65
N ASP A 95 7.87 -7.41 -20.64
CA ASP A 95 9.12 -8.14 -20.93
C ASP A 95 9.65 -8.92 -19.72
N LYS A 96 9.04 -8.75 -18.53
CA LYS A 96 9.48 -9.37 -17.26
C LYS A 96 8.65 -10.57 -16.83
N VAL A 97 7.65 -10.96 -17.59
CA VAL A 97 6.63 -11.97 -17.23
C VAL A 97 7.25 -13.30 -16.78
N ASP A 98 8.27 -13.74 -17.47
CA ASP A 98 8.94 -15.03 -17.23
C ASP A 98 10.22 -14.89 -16.37
N GLU A 99 10.57 -13.67 -15.96
CA GLU A 99 11.72 -13.42 -15.11
C GLU A 99 11.47 -13.82 -13.64
N TYR A 100 12.55 -14.03 -12.90
CA TYR A 100 12.52 -14.27 -11.45
C TYR A 100 12.84 -12.98 -10.69
N PRO A 101 12.41 -12.85 -9.41
CA PRO A 101 12.62 -11.64 -8.63
C PRO A 101 14.07 -11.15 -8.56
N ASP A 102 15.05 -12.04 -8.54
CA ASP A 102 16.48 -11.70 -8.51
C ASP A 102 17.00 -11.07 -9.81
N ARG A 103 16.21 -11.10 -10.89
CA ARG A 103 16.52 -10.46 -12.17
C ARG A 103 15.88 -9.07 -12.31
N LEU A 104 15.13 -8.63 -11.31
CA LEU A 104 14.41 -7.38 -11.31
C LEU A 104 15.12 -6.31 -10.48
N SER A 105 15.08 -5.06 -10.93
CA SER A 105 15.43 -3.91 -10.09
C SER A 105 14.48 -3.79 -8.89
N GLY A 106 14.86 -3.04 -7.85
CA GLY A 106 14.00 -2.79 -6.70
C GLY A 106 12.64 -2.19 -7.07
N GLY A 107 12.63 -1.22 -8.00
CA GLY A 107 11.40 -0.59 -8.50
C GLY A 107 10.51 -1.59 -9.27
N GLU A 108 11.10 -2.45 -10.11
CA GLU A 108 10.37 -3.51 -10.79
C GLU A 108 9.78 -4.51 -9.80
N GLN A 109 10.55 -4.95 -8.79
CA GLN A 109 10.04 -5.84 -7.74
C GLN A 109 8.88 -5.21 -6.98
N GLN A 110 8.96 -3.92 -6.66
CA GLN A 110 7.87 -3.21 -5.97
C GLN A 110 6.63 -3.10 -6.85
N ARG A 111 6.77 -2.79 -8.15
CA ARG A 111 5.64 -2.80 -9.08
C ARG A 111 5.01 -4.19 -9.19
N VAL A 112 5.81 -5.26 -9.27
CA VAL A 112 5.28 -6.63 -9.23
C VAL A 112 4.52 -6.91 -7.94
N ALA A 113 5.00 -6.44 -6.77
CA ALA A 113 4.30 -6.59 -5.49
C ALA A 113 2.95 -5.85 -5.48
N VAL A 114 2.87 -4.64 -6.08
CA VAL A 114 1.61 -3.92 -6.27
C VAL A 114 0.66 -4.69 -7.19
N ILE A 115 1.15 -5.12 -8.36
CA ILE A 115 0.36 -5.90 -9.34
C ILE A 115 -0.16 -7.19 -8.72
N ARG A 116 0.66 -7.90 -7.93
CA ARG A 116 0.24 -9.10 -7.21
C ARG A 116 -0.94 -8.84 -6.27
N ALA A 117 -0.92 -7.71 -5.57
CA ALA A 117 -2.02 -7.31 -4.71
C ALA A 117 -3.27 -6.91 -5.50
N LEU A 118 -3.11 -6.25 -6.65
CA LEU A 118 -4.22 -5.86 -7.54
C LEU A 118 -4.86 -7.04 -8.28
N ALA A 119 -4.12 -8.12 -8.50
CA ALA A 119 -4.59 -9.28 -9.26
C ALA A 119 -5.79 -10.00 -8.62
N THR A 120 -6.09 -9.75 -7.36
CA THR A 120 -7.27 -10.24 -6.64
C THR A 120 -8.46 -9.28 -6.69
N GLU A 121 -8.34 -8.14 -7.39
CA GLU A 121 -9.36 -7.09 -7.51
C GLU A 121 -9.89 -6.63 -6.13
N PRO A 122 -8.98 -6.17 -5.23
CA PRO A 122 -9.36 -5.81 -3.87
C PRO A 122 -10.19 -4.52 -3.82
N GLU A 123 -11.06 -4.39 -2.80
CA GLU A 123 -11.82 -3.17 -2.53
C GLU A 123 -10.97 -2.10 -1.81
N LEU A 124 -9.96 -2.54 -1.06
CA LEU A 124 -9.05 -1.68 -0.31
C LEU A 124 -7.59 -2.08 -0.53
N MET A 125 -6.74 -1.11 -0.88
CA MET A 125 -5.30 -1.28 -0.93
C MET A 125 -4.59 -0.62 0.26
N LEU A 126 -3.72 -1.37 0.91
CA LEU A 126 -2.88 -0.91 2.02
C LEU A 126 -1.42 -0.84 1.55
N PHE A 127 -0.78 0.33 1.71
CA PHE A 127 0.61 0.56 1.34
C PHE A 127 1.44 0.92 2.58
N ASP A 128 2.40 0.08 2.93
CA ASP A 128 3.27 0.27 4.10
C ASP A 128 4.68 0.68 3.66
N GLU A 129 4.92 2.00 3.58
CA GLU A 129 6.22 2.62 3.26
C GLU A 129 6.90 2.04 2.01
N VAL A 130 6.13 1.83 0.94
CA VAL A 130 6.52 1.08 -0.27
C VAL A 130 7.66 1.69 -1.08
N THR A 131 8.10 2.90 -0.77
CA THR A 131 9.23 3.58 -1.42
C THR A 131 10.52 3.56 -0.59
N SER A 132 10.44 3.20 0.70
CA SER A 132 11.58 3.37 1.63
C SER A 132 12.76 2.42 1.38
N ALA A 133 12.55 1.34 0.61
CA ALA A 133 13.60 0.39 0.22
C ALA A 133 14.14 0.65 -1.20
N LEU A 134 13.74 1.76 -1.84
CA LEU A 134 14.06 2.07 -3.23
C LEU A 134 15.10 3.19 -3.34
N ASP A 135 15.90 3.12 -4.39
CA ASP A 135 16.72 4.23 -4.81
C ASP A 135 15.84 5.42 -5.25
N PRO A 136 16.28 6.68 -5.01
CA PRO A 136 15.46 7.86 -5.29
C PRO A 136 14.96 7.95 -6.74
N GLU A 137 15.71 7.43 -7.71
CA GLU A 137 15.31 7.40 -9.11
C GLU A 137 14.08 6.50 -9.36
N LEU A 138 13.95 5.43 -8.58
CA LEU A 138 12.86 4.45 -8.71
C LEU A 138 11.60 4.83 -7.92
N VAL A 139 11.73 5.74 -6.95
CA VAL A 139 10.61 6.21 -6.12
C VAL A 139 9.49 6.79 -6.99
N ALA A 140 9.84 7.65 -7.95
CA ALA A 140 8.88 8.30 -8.82
C ALA A 140 8.02 7.30 -9.62
N GLU A 141 8.61 6.20 -10.07
CA GLU A 141 7.90 5.17 -10.83
C GLU A 141 6.79 4.51 -10.00
N VAL A 142 7.11 4.14 -8.75
CA VAL A 142 6.13 3.51 -7.84
C VAL A 142 5.05 4.50 -7.42
N LEU A 143 5.40 5.76 -7.13
CA LEU A 143 4.43 6.79 -6.79
C LEU A 143 3.48 7.11 -7.95
N ASN A 144 3.95 7.06 -9.20
CA ASN A 144 3.09 7.23 -10.37
C ASN A 144 2.08 6.08 -10.52
N VAL A 145 2.48 4.85 -10.19
CA VAL A 145 1.56 3.71 -10.12
C VAL A 145 0.43 3.98 -9.12
N ILE A 146 0.77 4.42 -7.90
CA ILE A 146 -0.23 4.68 -6.85
C ILE A 146 -1.14 5.85 -7.26
N ARG A 147 -0.61 6.88 -7.95
CA ARG A 147 -1.40 7.98 -8.48
C ARG A 147 -2.41 7.50 -9.52
N ALA A 148 -1.99 6.64 -10.44
CA ALA A 148 -2.89 6.05 -11.44
C ALA A 148 -4.04 5.25 -10.79
N LEU A 149 -3.74 4.46 -9.76
CA LEU A 149 -4.76 3.74 -9.00
C LEU A 149 -5.78 4.68 -8.33
N LYS A 150 -5.32 5.82 -7.79
CA LYS A 150 -6.23 6.85 -7.27
C LYS A 150 -7.16 7.39 -8.36
N ASP A 151 -6.58 7.72 -9.52
CA ASP A 151 -7.34 8.29 -10.64
C ASP A 151 -8.40 7.30 -11.17
N GLU A 152 -8.15 6.00 -11.02
CA GLU A 152 -9.10 4.91 -11.29
C GLU A 152 -10.14 4.71 -10.17
N GLY A 153 -10.04 5.45 -9.06
CA GLY A 153 -11.01 5.40 -7.96
C GLY A 153 -10.71 4.35 -6.89
N MET A 154 -9.50 3.78 -6.86
CA MET A 154 -9.12 2.80 -5.85
C MET A 154 -9.10 3.42 -4.44
N THR A 155 -9.78 2.78 -3.49
CA THR A 155 -9.68 3.15 -2.07
C THR A 155 -8.35 2.67 -1.50
N MET A 156 -7.59 3.60 -0.88
CA MET A 156 -6.25 3.29 -0.40
C MET A 156 -5.96 3.88 0.99
N VAL A 157 -5.24 3.14 1.81
CA VAL A 157 -4.58 3.67 3.02
C VAL A 157 -3.07 3.55 2.85
N ILE A 158 -2.37 4.69 2.89
CA ILE A 158 -0.95 4.77 2.55
C ILE A 158 -0.15 5.30 3.75
N ALA A 159 0.74 4.48 4.31
CA ALA A 159 1.78 4.95 5.20
C ALA A 159 2.99 5.34 4.36
N THR A 160 3.43 6.61 4.43
CA THR A 160 4.52 7.12 3.60
C THR A 160 5.35 8.19 4.33
N HIS A 161 6.59 8.33 3.89
CA HIS A 161 7.47 9.44 4.21
C HIS A 161 7.59 10.46 3.05
N GLU A 162 6.91 10.21 1.94
CA GLU A 162 6.87 11.08 0.76
C GLU A 162 5.81 12.19 0.96
N MET A 163 6.21 13.27 1.66
CA MET A 163 5.24 14.30 2.07
C MET A 163 4.70 15.09 0.89
N GLY A 164 5.51 15.37 -0.13
CA GLY A 164 5.06 16.00 -1.37
C GLY A 164 4.00 15.16 -2.06
N PHE A 165 4.23 13.86 -2.21
CA PHE A 165 3.25 12.93 -2.77
C PHE A 165 1.96 12.89 -1.94
N ALA A 166 2.06 12.77 -0.61
CA ALA A 166 0.88 12.75 0.26
C ALA A 166 0.06 14.03 0.14
N ARG A 167 0.72 15.21 0.04
CA ARG A 167 0.04 16.50 -0.16
C ARG A 167 -0.75 16.54 -1.47
N ASP A 168 -0.17 15.97 -2.55
CA ASP A 168 -0.72 16.09 -3.90
C ASP A 168 -1.78 15.01 -4.20
N VAL A 169 -1.70 13.85 -3.53
CA VAL A 169 -2.53 12.67 -3.87
C VAL A 169 -3.60 12.37 -2.82
N ALA A 170 -3.36 12.62 -1.54
CA ALA A 170 -4.30 12.22 -0.50
C ALA A 170 -5.58 13.09 -0.48
N ASP A 171 -6.72 12.48 -0.19
CA ASP A 171 -7.98 13.19 0.12
C ASP A 171 -8.02 13.57 1.61
N GLN A 172 -7.44 12.72 2.48
CA GLN A 172 -7.29 12.93 3.91
C GLN A 172 -5.88 12.53 4.35
N VAL A 173 -5.33 13.28 5.29
CA VAL A 173 -4.04 13.01 5.92
C VAL A 173 -4.22 12.84 7.42
N CYS A 174 -3.68 11.75 7.96
CA CYS A 174 -3.62 11.50 9.40
C CYS A 174 -2.17 11.62 9.88
N PHE A 175 -1.92 12.50 10.85
CA PHE A 175 -0.63 12.57 11.52
C PHE A 175 -0.61 11.67 12.75
N LEU A 176 0.17 10.59 12.68
CA LEU A 176 0.31 9.60 13.73
C LEU A 176 1.58 9.86 14.55
N ASP A 177 1.47 9.94 15.86
CA ASP A 177 2.60 10.07 16.78
C ASP A 177 2.32 9.27 18.07
N GLU A 178 3.32 8.53 18.56
CA GLU A 178 3.22 7.69 19.75
C GLU A 178 1.96 6.80 19.80
N GLY A 179 1.60 6.19 18.66
CA GLY A 179 0.45 5.28 18.54
C GLY A 179 -0.92 5.97 18.50
N ARG A 180 -0.97 7.30 18.36
CA ARG A 180 -2.22 8.07 18.32
C ARG A 180 -2.30 8.94 17.07
N ILE A 181 -3.49 9.05 16.50
CA ILE A 181 -3.77 10.06 15.49
C ILE A 181 -3.94 11.41 16.22
N LEU A 182 -2.92 12.25 16.16
CA LEU A 182 -2.95 13.58 16.80
C LEU A 182 -3.73 14.59 15.98
N GLU A 183 -3.65 14.49 14.68
CA GLU A 183 -4.29 15.44 13.76
C GLU A 183 -4.71 14.72 12.49
N HIS A 184 -5.87 15.04 11.95
CA HIS A 184 -6.34 14.57 10.66
C HIS A 184 -7.11 15.67 9.93
N GLY A 185 -7.10 15.60 8.61
CA GLY A 185 -7.82 16.56 7.78
C GLY A 185 -7.34 16.56 6.34
N PRO A 186 -7.89 17.43 5.50
CA PRO A 186 -7.46 17.56 4.11
C PRO A 186 -5.98 17.99 4.04
N PRO A 187 -5.25 17.57 2.99
CA PRO A 187 -3.82 17.85 2.82
C PRO A 187 -3.49 19.35 3.01
N LYS A 188 -4.27 20.23 2.42
CA LYS A 188 -4.05 21.68 2.52
C LYS A 188 -4.01 22.17 3.98
N GLN A 189 -4.88 21.66 4.85
CA GLN A 189 -4.88 22.00 6.27
C GLN A 189 -3.63 21.47 6.96
N ILE A 190 -3.38 20.16 6.82
CA ILE A 190 -2.28 19.49 7.54
C ILE A 190 -0.92 20.03 7.12
N PHE A 191 -0.69 20.26 5.83
CA PHE A 191 0.63 20.69 5.34
C PHE A 191 0.87 22.20 5.39
N SER A 192 -0.18 23.04 5.37
CA SER A 192 -0.01 24.50 5.34
C SER A 192 -0.37 25.21 6.66
N ALA A 193 -1.31 24.65 7.42
CA ALA A 193 -1.81 25.26 8.66
C ALA A 193 -2.15 24.20 9.72
N PRO A 194 -1.20 23.34 10.11
CA PRO A 194 -1.45 22.34 11.13
C PRO A 194 -1.80 23.00 12.46
N SER A 195 -2.74 22.40 13.19
CA SER A 195 -3.20 22.87 14.49
C SER A 195 -2.26 22.43 15.61
N GLU A 196 -1.83 21.18 15.56
CA GLU A 196 -1.06 20.55 16.61
C GLU A 196 0.42 20.96 16.59
N ALA A 197 0.98 21.29 17.76
CA ALA A 197 2.37 21.71 17.90
C ALA A 197 3.35 20.62 17.41
N ARG A 198 3.03 19.38 17.63
CA ARG A 198 3.85 18.24 17.23
C ARG A 198 3.85 18.04 15.71
N THR A 199 2.69 18.22 15.05
CA THR A 199 2.58 18.24 13.59
C THR A 199 3.42 19.34 12.99
N LYS A 200 3.33 20.58 13.53
CA LYS A 200 4.15 21.72 13.10
C LYS A 200 5.64 21.42 13.18
N GLN A 201 6.09 20.91 14.34
CA GLN A 201 7.50 20.55 14.54
C GLN A 201 7.99 19.50 13.57
N PHE A 202 7.17 18.48 13.29
CA PHE A 202 7.50 17.43 12.34
C PHE A 202 7.63 17.98 10.93
N LEU A 203 6.65 18.75 10.47
CA LEU A 203 6.65 19.34 9.12
C LEU A 203 7.80 20.33 8.94
N GLN A 204 8.10 21.15 9.96
CA GLN A 204 9.23 22.07 9.89
C GLN A 204 10.54 21.33 9.62
N ARG A 205 10.79 20.22 10.30
CA ARG A 205 11.98 19.38 10.04
C ARG A 205 12.04 18.83 8.62
N ILE A 206 10.88 18.50 8.02
CA ILE A 206 10.80 18.03 6.64
C ILE A 206 11.11 19.16 5.65
N ILE A 207 10.59 20.36 5.92
CA ILE A 207 10.87 21.57 5.13
C ILE A 207 12.36 21.92 5.22
N ASP A 208 12.92 21.96 6.42
CA ASP A 208 14.35 22.25 6.64
C ASP A 208 15.27 21.24 5.96
N ALA A 209 14.81 20.00 5.77
CA ALA A 209 15.51 18.96 5.02
C ALA A 209 15.26 19.01 3.50
N GLY A 210 14.46 19.96 2.99
CA GLY A 210 14.14 20.10 1.56
C GLY A 210 13.28 18.95 1.00
N ARG A 211 12.44 18.34 1.82
CA ARG A 211 11.62 17.17 1.46
C ARG A 211 10.10 17.47 1.38
N LEU A 212 9.70 18.73 1.29
CA LEU A 212 8.29 19.16 1.14
C LEU A 212 8.13 20.13 -0.02
#